data_28fa94044c97e877b2e6a8f212940eff
#
_entry.id   28fa94044c97e877b2e6a8f212940eff
#
_cell.length_a   1.000
_cell.length_b   1.000
_cell.length_c   1.000
_cell.angle_alpha   90.00
_cell.angle_beta   90.00
_cell.angle_gamma   90.00
#
_symmetry.space_group_name_H-M   'P 1'
#
loop_
_entity.id
_entity.type
_entity.pdbx_description
1 polymer ?
#
loop_
_entity_poly.entity_id
_entity_poly.type
_entity_poly.pdbx_seq_one_letter_code
_entity_poly.pdbx_strand_id
1 'polypeptide(L)'
;MLENKYEKMYWPNGQYVMGIDEAGRGPLCGPLVVASCILPINYENEAINDSKQLSEKKRNELFKQIIKDAYYYEFKIVEPKEIDRLDIYHATQKAMKELSESSIEHIVTLTDAMPINNESVIDMVKGDAKSINIAAASILAKVLRDHIMMGYDILYPEYGYKKHKGYGTKMHLEMMDKYGLNKLYRMSYRPCQVREIKLF
;
A
#
# COMPACT_ATOMS: atom_id res chain seq x y z
N MET A 1 -11.19 18.97 -1.39
CA MET A 1 -11.78 18.21 -2.51
C MET A 1 -10.65 17.77 -3.44
N LEU A 2 -10.65 16.54 -3.92
CA LEU A 2 -9.61 16.01 -4.83
C LEU A 2 -9.73 16.71 -6.21
N GLU A 3 -8.59 16.92 -6.87
CA GLU A 3 -8.56 17.57 -8.20
C GLU A 3 -9.23 16.71 -9.26
N ASN A 4 -9.02 15.39 -9.21
CA ASN A 4 -9.54 14.38 -10.14
C ASN A 4 -9.32 14.78 -11.62
N LYS A 5 -8.10 15.29 -11.92
CA LYS A 5 -7.78 15.84 -13.25
C LYS A 5 -7.96 14.81 -14.36
N TYR A 6 -7.46 13.59 -14.15
CA TYR A 6 -7.51 12.54 -15.16
C TYR A 6 -8.89 11.89 -15.21
N GLU A 7 -9.54 11.71 -14.09
CA GLU A 7 -10.92 11.26 -14.02
C GLU A 7 -11.83 12.23 -14.81
N LYS A 8 -11.72 13.53 -14.59
CA LYS A 8 -12.46 14.55 -15.33
C LYS A 8 -12.14 14.59 -16.82
N MET A 9 -10.95 14.16 -17.23
CA MET A 9 -10.51 14.11 -18.63
C MET A 9 -11.09 12.89 -19.37
N TYR A 10 -11.12 11.72 -18.72
CA TYR A 10 -11.41 10.45 -19.36
C TYR A 10 -12.84 9.93 -19.12
N TRP A 11 -13.41 10.15 -17.94
CA TRP A 11 -14.76 9.69 -17.60
C TRP A 11 -15.86 10.21 -18.53
N PRO A 12 -15.86 11.47 -19.00
CA PRO A 12 -16.87 11.93 -19.96
C PRO A 12 -16.91 11.16 -21.28
N ASN A 13 -15.82 10.50 -21.63
CA ASN A 13 -15.70 9.67 -22.83
C ASN A 13 -16.00 8.17 -22.55
N GLY A 14 -16.51 7.83 -21.38
CA GLY A 14 -16.75 6.45 -20.98
C GLY A 14 -15.50 5.63 -20.68
N GLN A 15 -14.35 6.28 -20.43
CA GLN A 15 -13.05 5.63 -20.25
C GLN A 15 -12.69 5.51 -18.78
N TYR A 16 -12.27 4.32 -18.36
CA TYR A 16 -11.86 4.04 -16.99
C TYR A 16 -10.42 4.50 -16.70
N VAL A 17 -10.21 4.91 -15.46
CA VAL A 17 -8.90 5.30 -14.91
C VAL A 17 -8.56 4.37 -13.76
N MET A 18 -7.38 3.77 -13.77
CA MET A 18 -6.88 2.93 -12.67
C MET A 18 -5.99 3.77 -11.76
N GLY A 19 -6.19 3.69 -10.45
CA GLY A 19 -5.26 4.22 -9.46
C GLY A 19 -4.51 3.09 -8.77
N ILE A 20 -3.20 3.26 -8.50
CA ILE A 20 -2.37 2.30 -7.76
C ILE A 20 -1.62 3.04 -6.65
N ASP A 21 -1.61 2.47 -5.45
CA ASP A 21 -0.82 2.94 -4.31
C ASP A 21 -0.36 1.77 -3.44
N GLU A 22 0.58 2.02 -2.52
CA GLU A 22 1.13 1.03 -1.64
C GLU A 22 1.05 1.39 -0.16
N ALA A 23 1.12 0.38 0.68
CA ALA A 23 1.33 0.50 2.12
C ALA A 23 2.45 -0.42 2.60
N GLY A 24 3.35 0.13 3.41
CA GLY A 24 4.34 -0.71 4.07
C GLY A 24 5.76 -0.62 3.52
N ARG A 25 6.20 0.47 2.89
CA ARG A 25 7.61 0.66 2.47
C ARG A 25 8.54 0.86 3.66
N GLY A 26 8.14 1.67 4.64
CA GLY A 26 8.99 2.05 5.77
C GLY A 26 9.11 1.06 6.95
N PRO A 27 8.15 0.15 7.23
CA PRO A 27 8.23 -0.80 8.33
C PRO A 27 9.42 -1.75 8.23
N LEU A 28 9.95 -2.18 9.40
CA LEU A 28 11.08 -3.11 9.54
C LEU A 28 10.66 -4.56 9.32
N CYS A 29 9.37 -4.86 9.41
CA CYS A 29 8.84 -6.21 9.25
C CYS A 29 7.45 -6.22 8.60
N GLY A 30 7.03 -7.40 8.17
CA GLY A 30 5.77 -7.62 7.48
C GLY A 30 5.82 -7.26 6.00
N PRO A 31 4.75 -7.53 5.25
CA PRO A 31 4.72 -7.37 3.82
C PRO A 31 4.64 -5.90 3.38
N LEU A 32 5.01 -5.67 2.12
CA LEU A 32 4.53 -4.56 1.33
C LEU A 32 3.18 -4.98 0.71
N VAL A 33 2.18 -4.13 0.77
CA VAL A 33 0.90 -4.34 0.10
C VAL A 33 0.69 -3.24 -0.92
N VAL A 34 0.48 -3.62 -2.16
CA VAL A 34 0.13 -2.72 -3.27
C VAL A 34 -1.31 -3.01 -3.67
N ALA A 35 -2.09 -1.99 -3.93
CA ALA A 35 -3.47 -2.13 -4.40
C ALA A 35 -3.68 -1.32 -5.67
N SER A 36 -4.49 -1.86 -6.58
CA SER A 36 -5.09 -1.12 -7.68
C SER A 36 -6.59 -0.94 -7.45
N CYS A 37 -7.15 0.14 -7.96
CA CYS A 37 -8.58 0.42 -7.88
C CYS A 37 -9.05 1.16 -9.12
N ILE A 38 -10.21 0.75 -9.66
CA ILE A 38 -10.99 1.46 -10.66
C ILE A 38 -12.37 1.70 -10.07
N LEU A 39 -12.69 2.94 -9.80
CA LEU A 39 -14.02 3.34 -9.38
C LEU A 39 -14.95 3.53 -10.61
N PRO A 40 -16.27 3.40 -10.43
CA PRO A 40 -17.22 3.67 -11.50
C PRO A 40 -17.06 5.09 -12.07
N ILE A 41 -17.39 5.25 -13.35
CA ILE A 41 -17.40 6.54 -14.00
C ILE A 41 -18.36 7.49 -13.26
N ASN A 42 -17.91 8.72 -13.01
CA ASN A 42 -18.60 9.74 -12.22
C ASN A 42 -18.85 9.36 -10.75
N TYR A 43 -18.03 8.45 -10.20
CA TYR A 43 -18.12 8.12 -8.79
C TYR A 43 -17.74 9.32 -7.92
N GLU A 44 -18.59 9.64 -6.95
CA GLU A 44 -18.39 10.71 -5.98
C GLU A 44 -18.45 10.17 -4.55
N ASN A 45 -17.42 10.46 -3.77
CA ASN A 45 -17.38 10.20 -2.34
C ASN A 45 -16.35 11.14 -1.68
N GLU A 46 -16.81 12.22 -1.08
CA GLU A 46 -15.94 13.22 -0.43
C GLU A 46 -15.15 12.66 0.77
N ALA A 47 -15.57 11.54 1.32
CA ALA A 47 -14.86 10.91 2.42
C ALA A 47 -13.60 10.15 1.97
N ILE A 48 -13.48 9.80 0.67
CA ILE A 48 -12.28 9.21 0.10
C ILE A 48 -11.25 10.32 -0.12
N ASN A 49 -10.20 10.30 0.69
CA ASN A 49 -9.11 11.25 0.69
C ASN A 49 -7.83 10.58 1.20
N ASP A 50 -6.72 11.31 1.30
CA ASP A 50 -5.45 10.80 1.84
C ASP A 50 -5.68 9.91 3.09
N SER A 51 -5.35 8.64 2.95
CA SER A 51 -5.58 7.60 3.96
C SER A 51 -4.90 7.90 5.30
N LYS A 52 -3.82 8.72 5.27
CA LYS A 52 -3.04 9.10 6.46
C LYS A 52 -3.77 10.12 7.34
N GLN A 53 -4.71 10.88 6.75
CA GLN A 53 -5.54 11.86 7.46
C GLN A 53 -6.79 11.23 8.09
N LEU A 54 -7.14 10.02 7.70
CA LEU A 54 -8.33 9.31 8.19
C LEU A 54 -8.05 8.55 9.49
N SER A 55 -9.03 8.50 10.39
CA SER A 55 -8.98 7.58 11.53
C SER A 55 -9.04 6.11 11.07
N GLU A 56 -8.51 5.18 11.89
CA GLU A 56 -8.56 3.74 11.59
C GLU A 56 -10.01 3.26 11.35
N LYS A 57 -10.96 3.72 12.19
CA LYS A 57 -12.38 3.41 12.05
C LYS A 57 -12.90 3.85 10.67
N LYS A 58 -12.63 5.10 10.29
CA LYS A 58 -13.10 5.65 9.01
C LYS A 58 -12.47 4.94 7.82
N ARG A 59 -11.17 4.60 7.89
CA ARG A 59 -10.52 3.79 6.84
C ARG A 59 -11.18 2.42 6.67
N ASN A 60 -11.51 1.73 7.77
CA ASN A 60 -12.18 0.42 7.73
C ASN A 60 -13.60 0.51 7.14
N GLU A 61 -14.34 1.58 7.42
CA GLU A 61 -15.65 1.84 6.81
C GLU A 61 -15.52 2.06 5.29
N LEU A 62 -14.59 2.93 4.89
CA LEU A 62 -14.34 3.23 3.48
C LEU A 62 -13.79 2.03 2.71
N PHE A 63 -12.95 1.21 3.32
CA PHE A 63 -12.46 -0.04 2.72
C PHE A 63 -13.64 -0.94 2.28
N LYS A 64 -14.61 -1.15 3.17
CA LYS A 64 -15.81 -1.95 2.86
C LYS A 64 -16.64 -1.32 1.74
N GLN A 65 -16.77 0.00 1.77
CA GLN A 65 -17.49 0.75 0.76
C GLN A 65 -16.81 0.64 -0.60
N ILE A 66 -15.48 0.88 -0.65
CA ILE A 66 -14.71 0.79 -1.90
C ILE A 66 -14.80 -0.61 -2.51
N ILE A 67 -14.62 -1.67 -1.69
CA ILE A 67 -14.75 -3.06 -2.18
C ILE A 67 -16.13 -3.33 -2.79
N LYS A 68 -17.19 -2.74 -2.21
CA LYS A 68 -18.55 -2.91 -2.70
C LYS A 68 -18.81 -2.14 -4.00
N ASP A 69 -18.26 -0.91 -4.08
CA ASP A 69 -18.62 0.05 -5.12
C ASP A 69 -17.67 0.01 -6.32
N ALA A 70 -16.41 -0.43 -6.13
CA ALA A 70 -15.40 -0.44 -7.18
C ALA A 70 -15.82 -1.31 -8.37
N TYR A 71 -15.55 -0.82 -9.59
CA TYR A 71 -15.65 -1.59 -10.80
C TYR A 71 -14.61 -2.71 -10.83
N TYR A 72 -13.38 -2.41 -10.34
CA TYR A 72 -12.28 -3.36 -10.21
C TYR A 72 -11.36 -2.98 -9.07
N TYR A 73 -10.80 -3.97 -8.41
CA TYR A 73 -9.65 -3.82 -7.51
C TYR A 73 -8.82 -5.10 -7.48
N GLU A 74 -7.53 -4.94 -7.24
CA GLU A 74 -6.61 -6.07 -7.07
C GLU A 74 -5.53 -5.74 -6.04
N PHE A 75 -4.95 -6.78 -5.43
CA PHE A 75 -3.87 -6.64 -4.46
C PHE A 75 -2.65 -7.46 -4.85
N LYS A 76 -1.46 -6.91 -4.59
CA LYS A 76 -0.19 -7.64 -4.57
C LYS A 76 0.40 -7.56 -3.17
N ILE A 77 0.70 -8.73 -2.59
CA ILE A 77 1.36 -8.85 -1.30
C ILE A 77 2.78 -9.32 -1.55
N VAL A 78 3.76 -8.48 -1.21
CA VAL A 78 5.18 -8.77 -1.40
C VAL A 78 5.79 -9.10 -0.05
N GLU A 79 6.24 -10.33 0.10
CA GLU A 79 6.79 -10.86 1.35
C GLU A 79 8.19 -10.28 1.66
N PRO A 80 8.60 -10.26 2.95
CA PRO A 80 9.91 -9.75 3.37
C PRO A 80 11.09 -10.31 2.59
N LYS A 81 11.10 -11.61 2.29
CA LYS A 81 12.15 -12.26 1.49
C LYS A 81 12.31 -11.65 0.09
N GLU A 82 11.21 -11.32 -0.56
CA GLU A 82 11.26 -10.70 -1.88
C GLU A 82 11.71 -9.24 -1.79
N ILE A 83 11.31 -8.54 -0.74
CA ILE A 83 11.80 -7.17 -0.45
C ILE A 83 13.32 -7.20 -0.24
N ASP A 84 13.84 -8.16 0.52
CA ASP A 84 15.28 -8.30 0.77
C ASP A 84 16.07 -8.65 -0.50
N ARG A 85 15.46 -9.41 -1.43
CA ARG A 85 16.08 -9.81 -2.70
C ARG A 85 16.14 -8.66 -3.71
N LEU A 86 15.12 -7.80 -3.77
CA LEU A 86 14.96 -6.78 -4.81
C LEU A 86 15.30 -5.36 -4.34
N ASP A 87 15.38 -5.12 -3.03
CA ASP A 87 15.15 -3.89 -2.28
C ASP A 87 13.70 -3.39 -2.37
N ILE A 88 13.36 -2.44 -1.49
CA ILE A 88 11.99 -1.96 -1.34
C ILE A 88 11.51 -1.12 -2.54
N TYR A 89 12.42 -0.39 -3.22
CA TYR A 89 12.06 0.41 -4.37
C TYR A 89 11.68 -0.48 -5.56
N HIS A 90 12.55 -1.42 -5.92
CA HIS A 90 12.32 -2.33 -7.04
C HIS A 90 11.18 -3.33 -6.77
N ALA A 91 11.02 -3.77 -5.52
CA ALA A 91 9.88 -4.59 -5.11
C ALA A 91 8.54 -3.85 -5.28
N THR A 92 8.48 -2.56 -4.90
CA THR A 92 7.30 -1.72 -5.10
C THR A 92 7.02 -1.51 -6.59
N GLN A 93 8.05 -1.12 -7.36
CA GLN A 93 7.94 -0.87 -8.79
C GLN A 93 7.45 -2.10 -9.55
N LYS A 94 8.01 -3.28 -9.25
CA LYS A 94 7.58 -4.55 -9.84
C LYS A 94 6.11 -4.85 -9.56
N ALA A 95 5.69 -4.74 -8.30
CA ALA A 95 4.31 -5.02 -7.91
C ALA A 95 3.31 -4.04 -8.55
N MET A 96 3.65 -2.76 -8.62
CA MET A 96 2.82 -1.75 -9.31
C MET A 96 2.76 -2.00 -10.82
N LYS A 97 3.89 -2.39 -11.44
CA LYS A 97 3.93 -2.75 -12.86
C LYS A 97 3.02 -3.94 -13.14
N GLU A 98 3.10 -5.00 -12.36
CA GLU A 98 2.24 -6.19 -12.52
C GLU A 98 0.74 -5.84 -12.42
N LEU A 99 0.36 -4.92 -11.52
CA LEU A 99 -1.02 -4.45 -11.41
C LEU A 99 -1.43 -3.55 -12.58
N SER A 100 -0.52 -2.73 -13.11
CA SER A 100 -0.80 -1.86 -14.26
C SER A 100 -1.00 -2.63 -15.57
N GLU A 101 -0.46 -3.84 -15.64
CA GLU A 101 -0.58 -4.77 -16.79
C GLU A 101 -1.79 -5.71 -16.66
N SER A 102 -2.74 -5.43 -15.74
CA SER A 102 -3.95 -6.22 -15.59
C SER A 102 -4.78 -6.25 -16.88
N SER A 103 -5.48 -7.35 -17.10
CA SER A 103 -6.31 -7.53 -18.31
C SER A 103 -7.62 -6.73 -18.32
N ILE A 104 -7.89 -5.98 -17.26
CA ILE A 104 -9.10 -5.16 -17.18
C ILE A 104 -8.96 -3.90 -18.06
N GLU A 105 -10.03 -3.59 -18.79
CA GLU A 105 -10.04 -2.42 -19.69
C GLU A 105 -9.97 -1.11 -18.91
N HIS A 106 -8.95 -0.33 -19.18
CA HIS A 106 -8.76 1.04 -18.68
C HIS A 106 -7.85 1.83 -19.63
N ILE A 107 -7.97 3.16 -19.63
CA ILE A 107 -7.22 3.99 -20.57
C ILE A 107 -5.84 4.40 -20.03
N VAL A 108 -5.75 4.62 -18.73
CA VAL A 108 -4.53 5.11 -18.07
C VAL A 108 -4.45 4.57 -16.65
N THR A 109 -3.22 4.25 -16.23
CA THR A 109 -2.89 3.94 -14.84
C THR A 109 -2.18 5.12 -14.18
N LEU A 110 -2.64 5.50 -13.01
CA LEU A 110 -2.05 6.53 -12.16
C LEU A 110 -1.36 5.88 -10.97
N THR A 111 -0.10 6.24 -10.68
CA THR A 111 0.65 5.73 -9.51
C THR A 111 1.03 6.87 -8.57
N ASP A 112 1.10 6.61 -7.25
CA ASP A 112 1.64 7.59 -6.30
C ASP A 112 3.18 7.51 -6.26
N ALA A 113 3.83 8.51 -6.89
CA ALA A 113 5.28 8.75 -6.87
C ALA A 113 6.16 7.52 -7.21
N MET A 114 5.67 6.60 -8.06
CA MET A 114 6.43 5.45 -8.52
C MET A 114 6.45 5.39 -10.04
N PRO A 115 7.57 5.79 -10.69
CA PRO A 115 7.69 5.75 -12.13
C PRO A 115 7.75 4.29 -12.61
N ILE A 116 6.92 3.98 -13.60
CA ILE A 116 6.90 2.71 -14.31
C ILE A 116 7.16 3.01 -15.78
N ASN A 117 8.09 2.30 -16.38
CA ASN A 117 8.39 2.46 -17.80
C ASN A 117 7.29 1.81 -18.67
N ASN A 118 6.16 2.51 -18.80
CA ASN A 118 5.00 2.14 -19.60
C ASN A 118 4.27 3.43 -20.01
N GLU A 119 3.99 3.59 -21.31
CA GLU A 119 3.36 4.80 -21.88
C GLU A 119 1.95 5.08 -21.33
N SER A 120 1.26 4.04 -20.86
CA SER A 120 -0.07 4.14 -20.25
C SER A 120 -0.05 4.41 -18.75
N VAL A 121 1.14 4.60 -18.14
CA VAL A 121 1.31 4.86 -16.71
C VAL A 121 1.80 6.28 -16.46
N ILE A 122 1.12 6.98 -15.58
CA ILE A 122 1.47 8.35 -15.17
C ILE A 122 1.75 8.34 -13.67
N ASP A 123 2.99 8.66 -13.29
CA ASP A 123 3.35 8.84 -11.90
C ASP A 123 3.02 10.26 -11.41
N MET A 124 2.46 10.34 -10.22
CA MET A 124 1.97 11.59 -9.64
C MET A 124 2.48 11.76 -8.20
N VAL A 125 3.29 12.76 -7.95
CA VAL A 125 3.67 13.11 -6.57
C VAL A 125 2.42 13.53 -5.79
N LYS A 126 2.17 12.86 -4.63
CA LYS A 126 0.96 13.00 -3.81
C LYS A 126 -0.31 12.67 -4.60
N GLY A 127 -0.28 11.56 -5.32
CA GLY A 127 -1.39 11.11 -6.14
C GLY A 127 -2.66 10.84 -5.32
N ASP A 128 -2.51 10.33 -4.10
CA ASP A 128 -3.58 10.09 -3.12
C ASP A 128 -4.36 11.36 -2.72
N ALA A 129 -3.75 12.54 -2.88
CA ALA A 129 -4.40 13.83 -2.67
C ALA A 129 -4.96 14.45 -3.97
N LYS A 130 -4.79 13.81 -5.13
CA LYS A 130 -5.14 14.37 -6.45
C LYS A 130 -6.13 13.53 -7.26
N SER A 131 -6.14 12.22 -7.08
CA SER A 131 -6.97 11.25 -7.78
C SER A 131 -7.77 10.41 -6.80
N ILE A 132 -9.08 10.30 -7.02
CA ILE A 132 -9.95 9.47 -6.18
C ILE A 132 -9.63 7.98 -6.33
N ASN A 133 -9.17 7.53 -7.51
CA ASN A 133 -8.77 6.15 -7.73
C ASN A 133 -7.48 5.81 -6.96
N ILE A 134 -6.47 6.71 -6.94
CA ILE A 134 -5.26 6.51 -6.10
C ILE A 134 -5.62 6.57 -4.62
N ALA A 135 -6.47 7.52 -4.18
CA ALA A 135 -6.91 7.61 -2.80
C ALA A 135 -7.65 6.35 -2.34
N ALA A 136 -8.49 5.78 -3.21
CA ALA A 136 -9.16 4.50 -2.95
C ALA A 136 -8.14 3.35 -2.83
N ALA A 137 -7.18 3.25 -3.74
CA ALA A 137 -6.10 2.26 -3.70
C ALA A 137 -5.26 2.39 -2.41
N SER A 138 -4.94 3.62 -1.99
CA SER A 138 -4.25 3.91 -0.73
C SER A 138 -4.99 3.35 0.49
N ILE A 139 -6.30 3.60 0.57
CA ILE A 139 -7.14 3.05 1.65
C ILE A 139 -7.14 1.52 1.61
N LEU A 140 -7.30 0.92 0.42
CA LEU A 140 -7.30 -0.52 0.24
C LEU A 140 -5.98 -1.14 0.69
N ALA A 141 -4.84 -0.64 0.22
CA ALA A 141 -3.52 -1.14 0.58
C ALA A 141 -3.26 -1.00 2.10
N LYS A 142 -3.59 0.17 2.67
CA LYS A 142 -3.36 0.47 4.09
C LYS A 142 -4.17 -0.43 5.01
N VAL A 143 -5.46 -0.60 4.74
CA VAL A 143 -6.34 -1.41 5.61
C VAL A 143 -5.97 -2.89 5.53
N LEU A 144 -5.74 -3.43 4.32
CA LEU A 144 -5.35 -4.83 4.17
C LEU A 144 -4.04 -5.10 4.90
N ARG A 145 -3.02 -4.23 4.73
CA ARG A 145 -1.75 -4.39 5.42
C ARG A 145 -1.90 -4.34 6.94
N ASP A 146 -2.67 -3.39 7.46
CA ASP A 146 -2.88 -3.26 8.90
C ASP A 146 -3.56 -4.51 9.47
N HIS A 147 -4.52 -5.13 8.75
CA HIS A 147 -5.14 -6.39 9.14
C HIS A 147 -4.17 -7.57 9.12
N ILE A 148 -3.27 -7.65 8.12
CA ILE A 148 -2.21 -8.67 8.11
C ILE A 148 -1.31 -8.52 9.34
N MET A 149 -0.91 -7.28 9.70
CA MET A 149 -0.09 -7.04 10.88
C MET A 149 -0.81 -7.34 12.19
N MET A 150 -2.14 -7.16 12.25
CA MET A 150 -2.95 -7.62 13.39
C MET A 150 -3.01 -9.15 13.47
N GLY A 151 -3.07 -9.85 12.34
CA GLY A 151 -2.96 -11.31 12.30
C GLY A 151 -1.59 -11.80 12.81
N TYR A 152 -0.52 -11.13 12.43
CA TYR A 152 0.82 -11.45 12.96
C TYR A 152 0.97 -11.15 14.47
N ASP A 153 0.25 -10.18 15.01
CA ASP A 153 0.21 -9.93 16.46
C ASP A 153 -0.37 -11.11 17.26
N ILE A 154 -1.31 -11.86 16.65
CA ILE A 154 -1.86 -13.09 17.26
C ILE A 154 -0.81 -14.21 17.28
N LEU A 155 0.01 -14.32 16.21
CA LEU A 155 1.03 -15.36 16.08
C LEU A 155 2.31 -15.06 16.90
N TYR A 156 2.60 -13.79 17.12
CA TYR A 156 3.80 -13.28 17.80
C TYR A 156 3.40 -12.15 18.78
N PRO A 157 2.62 -12.46 19.82
CA PRO A 157 2.02 -11.45 20.71
C PRO A 157 3.06 -10.62 21.47
N GLU A 158 4.26 -11.18 21.70
CA GLU A 158 5.36 -10.54 22.42
C GLU A 158 5.93 -9.32 21.69
N TYR A 159 5.76 -9.22 20.34
CA TYR A 159 6.27 -8.07 19.56
C TYR A 159 5.34 -6.87 19.55
N GLY A 160 4.02 -7.06 19.72
CA GLY A 160 3.04 -5.97 19.74
C GLY A 160 2.78 -5.33 18.36
N TYR A 161 2.83 -6.12 17.29
CA TYR A 161 2.63 -5.65 15.90
C TYR A 161 1.33 -4.90 15.68
N LYS A 162 0.29 -5.23 16.42
CA LYS A 162 -0.99 -4.52 16.39
C LYS A 162 -0.85 -3.02 16.68
N LYS A 163 0.10 -2.61 17.53
CA LYS A 163 0.29 -1.21 17.94
C LYS A 163 1.07 -0.42 16.91
N HIS A 164 2.20 -0.94 16.47
CA HIS A 164 3.15 -0.20 15.62
C HIS A 164 3.18 -0.67 14.17
N LYS A 165 2.42 -1.71 13.80
CA LYS A 165 2.29 -2.21 12.41
C LYS A 165 3.64 -2.48 11.73
N GLY A 166 4.67 -2.81 12.51
CA GLY A 166 6.03 -3.09 12.03
C GLY A 166 6.94 -1.88 11.88
N TYR A 167 6.46 -0.66 12.14
CA TYR A 167 7.31 0.54 12.14
C TYR A 167 8.30 0.53 13.30
N GLY A 168 9.51 1.09 13.07
CA GLY A 168 10.63 1.11 14.01
C GLY A 168 10.42 2.07 15.19
N THR A 169 9.32 1.92 15.93
CA THR A 169 9.07 2.66 17.17
C THR A 169 10.00 2.18 18.27
N LYS A 170 10.19 2.98 19.33
CA LYS A 170 10.99 2.59 20.49
C LYS A 170 10.57 1.23 21.04
N MET A 171 9.28 1.02 21.25
CA MET A 171 8.72 -0.25 21.70
C MET A 171 9.11 -1.41 20.77
N HIS A 172 9.00 -1.23 19.44
CA HIS A 172 9.33 -2.29 18.49
C HIS A 172 10.81 -2.65 18.56
N LEU A 173 11.71 -1.65 18.62
CA LEU A 173 13.15 -1.88 18.73
C LEU A 173 13.51 -2.60 20.04
N GLU A 174 12.88 -2.25 21.18
CA GLU A 174 13.05 -2.95 22.45
C GLU A 174 12.60 -4.43 22.38
N MET A 175 11.49 -4.71 21.66
CA MET A 175 11.03 -6.10 21.48
C MET A 175 11.97 -6.88 20.56
N MET A 176 12.52 -6.26 19.52
CA MET A 176 13.57 -6.86 18.69
C MET A 176 14.83 -7.18 19.49
N ASP A 177 15.26 -6.30 20.39
CA ASP A 177 16.42 -6.51 21.25
C ASP A 177 16.17 -7.64 22.27
N LYS A 178 14.93 -7.79 22.75
CA LYS A 178 14.54 -8.78 23.77
C LYS A 178 14.26 -10.17 23.21
N TYR A 179 13.57 -10.26 22.09
CA TYR A 179 13.06 -11.53 21.54
C TYR A 179 13.77 -11.96 20.25
N GLY A 180 14.68 -11.11 19.73
CA GLY A 180 15.38 -11.38 18.46
C GLY A 180 14.52 -11.05 17.24
N LEU A 181 15.01 -11.50 16.08
CA LEU A 181 14.35 -11.31 14.79
C LEU A 181 13.66 -12.61 14.36
N ASN A 182 12.42 -12.54 13.93
CA ASN A 182 11.71 -13.67 13.34
C ASN A 182 11.62 -13.53 11.80
N LYS A 183 10.99 -14.52 11.13
CA LYS A 183 10.89 -14.58 9.67
C LYS A 183 10.15 -13.42 9.00
N LEU A 184 9.49 -12.56 9.78
CA LEU A 184 8.75 -11.40 9.24
C LEU A 184 9.64 -10.17 9.05
N TYR A 185 10.88 -10.18 9.57
CA TYR A 185 11.80 -9.06 9.47
C TYR A 185 12.44 -8.96 8.09
N ARG A 186 12.68 -7.71 7.67
CA ARG A 186 13.36 -7.37 6.42
C ARG A 186 14.85 -7.21 6.73
N MET A 187 15.61 -8.25 6.44
CA MET A 187 17.02 -8.34 6.84
C MET A 187 17.91 -7.34 6.09
N SER A 188 17.49 -6.85 4.94
CA SER A 188 18.15 -5.75 4.22
C SER A 188 18.04 -4.38 4.90
N TYR A 189 17.13 -4.22 5.87
CA TYR A 189 16.94 -2.95 6.57
C TYR A 189 17.96 -2.77 7.69
N ARG A 190 18.63 -1.60 7.73
CA ARG A 190 19.72 -1.33 8.67
C ARG A 190 19.42 -1.69 10.14
N PRO A 191 18.23 -1.38 10.73
CA PRO A 191 17.95 -1.77 12.11
C PRO A 191 17.93 -3.29 12.35
N CYS A 192 17.60 -4.08 11.31
CA CYS A 192 17.64 -5.55 11.38
C CYS A 192 19.08 -6.04 11.25
N GLN A 193 19.86 -5.56 10.28
CA GLN A 193 21.26 -5.93 10.06
C GLN A 193 22.11 -5.73 11.32
N VAL A 194 21.97 -4.59 12.00
CA VAL A 194 22.73 -4.30 13.25
C VAL A 194 22.42 -5.29 14.37
N ARG A 195 21.21 -5.85 14.39
CA ARG A 195 20.77 -6.80 15.41
C ARG A 195 21.17 -8.24 15.07
N GLU A 196 21.20 -8.60 13.81
CA GLU A 196 21.70 -9.89 13.35
C GLU A 196 23.18 -10.07 13.73
N ILE A 197 24.01 -9.03 13.51
CA ILE A 197 25.44 -9.05 13.85
C ILE A 197 25.69 -9.21 15.35
N LYS A 198 24.79 -8.75 16.22
CA LYS A 198 24.93 -8.88 17.69
C LYS A 198 24.65 -10.27 18.22
N LEU A 199 24.11 -11.18 17.43
CA LEU A 199 23.82 -12.57 17.81
C LEU A 199 25.00 -13.51 17.61
N PHE A 200 26.10 -13.02 17.06
CA PHE A 200 27.40 -13.69 16.88
C PHE A 200 28.50 -12.90 17.57
#